data_8abd0a2cce116e6617c3c2f0fbe83551
#
_entry.id   8abd0a2cce116e6617c3c2f0fbe83551
#
_cell.length_a   1.000
_cell.length_b   1.000
_cell.length_c   1.000
_cell.angle_alpha   90.00
_cell.angle_beta   90.00
_cell.angle_gamma   90.00
#
_symmetry.space_group_name_H-M   'P 1'
#
loop_
_entity.id
_entity.type
_entity.pdbx_description
1 polymer ?
#
loop_
_entity_poly.entity_id
_entity_poly.type
_entity_poly.pdbx_seq_one_letter_code
_entity_poly.pdbx_strand_id
1 'polypeptide(L)'
;EKEGSDCWFSDNPQRFLGDKYNAEEYEKLSDIVEVWFDSGSTHSFVLEKREDLKWPASMYLEGSDQHRGWFHSSLLESCGTRGKAPFESILSHGFVVDGKGLKMSKSLGNVIAPEDILKKYGADILRIWVASSNYAEDLRIDFSILDQHAESYRKIRNTFRYLLGNINDNNEEINLEKLDVKNLPELEQFMLHKIYLLDENFKRYFKNYDFHNLYKELLNFCSVDLSAFYFDIRKDCLYCDPKDSKKRQSTILLLKVILTSLLRWFAPILSFTTEEIYKIIGDKKSIHLEKFIEFPINFKNDNLNSKWLDLIKIRDVCNLSIEEKRAEKIIGSSLEASIKIRLD
;
A
#
# COMPACT_ATOMS: atom_id res chain seq x y z
N GLU A 1 -0.32 -39.38 -4.81
CA GLU A 1 -1.37 -38.35 -4.97
C GLU A 1 -2.78 -38.92 -5.14
N LYS A 2 -2.94 -40.06 -5.82
CA LYS A 2 -4.29 -40.65 -6.05
C LYS A 2 -4.87 -41.40 -4.87
N GLU A 3 -4.04 -41.92 -3.97
CA GLU A 3 -4.42 -42.83 -2.93
C GLU A 3 -4.17 -42.32 -1.50
N GLY A 4 -3.54 -41.13 -1.39
CA GLY A 4 -3.20 -40.53 -0.11
C GLY A 4 -2.10 -41.28 0.65
N SER A 5 -1.84 -40.85 1.89
CA SER A 5 -0.82 -41.44 2.76
C SER A 5 -1.23 -42.77 3.40
N ASP A 6 -2.54 -43.09 3.42
CA ASP A 6 -3.08 -44.31 4.06
C ASP A 6 -2.57 -45.58 3.39
N CYS A 7 -2.22 -45.52 2.10
CA CYS A 7 -1.62 -46.63 1.38
C CYS A 7 -0.29 -47.11 2.01
N TRP A 8 0.45 -46.21 2.68
CA TRP A 8 1.65 -46.59 3.42
C TRP A 8 1.34 -47.62 4.51
N PHE A 9 0.20 -47.52 5.17
CA PHE A 9 -0.19 -48.41 6.26
C PHE A 9 -0.90 -49.68 5.78
N SER A 10 -1.68 -49.58 4.69
CA SER A 10 -2.51 -50.68 4.18
C SER A 10 -1.78 -51.62 3.21
N ASP A 11 -0.80 -51.11 2.46
CA ASP A 11 -0.25 -51.85 1.33
C ASP A 11 1.02 -52.65 1.67
N ASN A 12 1.31 -53.62 0.80
CA ASN A 12 2.54 -54.41 0.91
C ASN A 12 3.78 -53.51 0.70
N PRO A 13 4.80 -53.60 1.58
CA PRO A 13 6.03 -52.84 1.48
C PRO A 13 6.75 -52.93 0.11
N GLN A 14 6.66 -54.05 -0.55
CA GLN A 14 7.28 -54.27 -1.88
C GLN A 14 6.85 -53.22 -2.92
N ARG A 15 5.61 -52.74 -2.82
CA ARG A 15 5.07 -51.69 -3.69
C ARG A 15 5.90 -50.41 -3.65
N PHE A 16 6.41 -50.03 -2.47
CA PHE A 16 7.19 -48.81 -2.28
C PHE A 16 8.67 -48.96 -2.58
N LEU A 17 9.19 -50.19 -2.54
CA LEU A 17 10.58 -50.52 -2.82
C LEU A 17 10.84 -50.76 -4.33
N GLY A 18 9.76 -51.00 -5.10
CA GLY A 18 9.86 -51.36 -6.51
C GLY A 18 10.59 -52.69 -6.71
N ASP A 19 11.17 -52.87 -7.90
CA ASP A 19 11.88 -54.10 -8.30
C ASP A 19 13.35 -54.13 -7.85
N LYS A 20 13.85 -53.02 -7.31
CA LYS A 20 15.27 -52.85 -6.97
C LYS A 20 15.65 -53.44 -5.63
N TYR A 21 14.73 -53.48 -4.70
CA TYR A 21 14.96 -53.91 -3.32
C TYR A 21 13.92 -55.00 -2.91
N ASN A 22 14.35 -55.97 -2.14
CA ASN A 22 13.43 -57.02 -1.62
C ASN A 22 12.87 -56.59 -0.25
N ALA A 23 11.56 -56.60 -0.11
CA ALA A 23 10.88 -56.17 1.10
C ALA A 23 11.21 -57.01 2.34
N GLU A 24 11.69 -58.25 2.15
CA GLU A 24 12.11 -59.11 3.26
C GLU A 24 13.40 -58.63 3.94
N GLU A 25 14.17 -57.75 3.27
CA GLU A 25 15.41 -57.18 3.79
C GLU A 25 15.18 -55.85 4.53
N TYR A 26 13.94 -55.36 4.57
CA TYR A 26 13.60 -54.04 5.11
C TYR A 26 12.43 -54.16 6.10
N GLU A 27 12.50 -53.33 7.14
CA GLU A 27 11.40 -53.12 8.08
C GLU A 27 10.63 -51.83 7.70
N LYS A 28 9.31 -51.95 7.57
CA LYS A 28 8.45 -50.80 7.35
C LYS A 28 8.19 -50.09 8.68
N LEU A 29 8.73 -48.89 8.85
CA LEU A 29 8.47 -48.07 10.03
C LEU A 29 7.10 -47.41 9.93
N SER A 30 6.43 -47.27 11.05
CA SER A 30 5.14 -46.57 11.19
C SER A 30 5.31 -45.07 11.55
N ASP A 31 6.53 -44.65 11.83
CA ASP A 31 6.83 -43.26 12.13
C ASP A 31 6.60 -42.39 10.93
N ILE A 32 6.05 -41.20 11.18
CA ILE A 32 5.81 -40.15 10.17
C ILE A 32 6.92 -39.11 10.29
N VAL A 33 7.43 -38.63 9.17
CA VAL A 33 8.36 -37.52 9.16
C VAL A 33 7.72 -36.32 9.84
N GLU A 34 8.48 -35.63 10.67
CA GLU A 34 8.00 -34.50 11.45
C GLU A 34 7.61 -33.34 10.50
N VAL A 35 6.46 -32.70 10.78
CA VAL A 35 5.84 -31.71 9.91
C VAL A 35 6.73 -30.47 9.64
N TRP A 36 7.60 -30.11 10.58
CA TRP A 36 8.55 -29.03 10.39
C TRP A 36 9.67 -29.39 9.40
N PHE A 37 10.01 -30.67 9.27
CA PHE A 37 10.90 -31.16 8.23
C PHE A 37 10.23 -31.04 6.86
N ASP A 38 8.98 -31.50 6.74
CA ASP A 38 8.24 -31.40 5.48
C ASP A 38 8.10 -29.94 5.01
N SER A 39 7.70 -29.06 5.92
CA SER A 39 7.56 -27.63 5.62
C SER A 39 8.90 -26.94 5.38
N GLY A 40 9.94 -27.31 6.13
CA GLY A 40 11.30 -26.79 6.01
C GLY A 40 11.92 -27.10 4.66
N SER A 41 11.63 -28.27 4.09
CA SER A 41 12.12 -28.70 2.78
C SER A 41 11.43 -28.06 1.57
N THR A 42 10.47 -27.13 1.78
CA THR A 42 9.72 -26.44 0.71
C THR A 42 10.65 -25.81 -0.35
N HIS A 43 11.80 -25.28 0.06
CA HIS A 43 12.78 -24.72 -0.86
C HIS A 43 13.24 -25.74 -1.91
N SER A 44 13.31 -27.04 -1.56
CA SER A 44 13.76 -28.12 -2.43
C SER A 44 12.72 -28.55 -3.43
N PHE A 45 11.48 -28.77 -2.99
CA PHE A 45 10.43 -29.34 -3.84
C PHE A 45 9.53 -28.27 -4.51
N VAL A 46 9.63 -27.01 -4.09
CA VAL A 46 8.90 -25.89 -4.72
C VAL A 46 9.88 -24.99 -5.45
N LEU A 47 10.78 -24.29 -4.73
CA LEU A 47 11.59 -23.23 -5.35
C LEU A 47 12.56 -23.76 -6.42
N GLU A 48 13.23 -24.90 -6.16
CA GLU A 48 14.16 -25.50 -7.11
C GLU A 48 13.50 -26.23 -8.26
N LYS A 49 12.22 -26.59 -8.15
CA LYS A 49 11.50 -27.39 -9.15
C LYS A 49 10.66 -26.56 -10.11
N ARG A 50 10.29 -25.35 -9.72
CA ARG A 50 9.45 -24.50 -10.55
C ARG A 50 10.31 -23.51 -11.32
N GLU A 51 10.15 -23.48 -12.64
CA GLU A 51 10.89 -22.58 -13.55
C GLU A 51 10.55 -21.09 -13.35
N ASP A 52 9.35 -20.78 -12.84
CA ASP A 52 8.89 -19.42 -12.55
C ASP A 52 9.33 -18.89 -11.20
N LEU A 53 10.04 -19.71 -10.40
CA LEU A 53 10.58 -19.35 -9.09
C LEU A 53 12.10 -19.42 -9.06
N LYS A 54 12.68 -18.86 -8.01
CA LYS A 54 14.13 -18.94 -7.79
C LYS A 54 14.46 -19.51 -6.40
N TRP A 55 15.63 -20.13 -6.30
CA TRP A 55 16.29 -20.47 -5.06
C TRP A 55 17.63 -19.71 -4.96
N PRO A 56 17.97 -19.08 -3.81
CA PRO A 56 17.14 -18.86 -2.62
C PRO A 56 15.92 -17.98 -2.87
N ALA A 57 14.89 -18.09 -2.03
CA ALA A 57 13.75 -17.17 -2.06
C ALA A 57 14.21 -15.73 -1.81
N SER A 58 13.55 -14.75 -2.45
CA SER A 58 13.85 -13.35 -2.18
C SER A 58 13.56 -12.95 -0.74
N MET A 59 12.50 -13.53 -0.16
CA MET A 59 12.08 -13.24 1.20
C MET A 59 11.30 -14.42 1.80
N TYR A 60 11.55 -14.70 3.09
CA TYR A 60 10.66 -15.46 3.96
C TYR A 60 9.90 -14.47 4.84
N LEU A 61 8.57 -14.60 4.88
CA LEU A 61 7.69 -13.69 5.61
C LEU A 61 6.74 -14.49 6.50
N GLU A 62 6.89 -14.33 7.83
CA GLU A 62 6.05 -14.97 8.85
C GLU A 62 6.16 -14.26 10.20
N GLY A 63 5.37 -14.74 11.18
CA GLY A 63 5.44 -14.27 12.55
C GLY A 63 6.76 -14.58 13.25
N SER A 64 7.02 -13.84 14.32
CA SER A 64 8.27 -13.95 15.11
C SER A 64 8.46 -15.32 15.79
N ASP A 65 7.40 -16.10 15.97
CA ASP A 65 7.45 -17.48 16.48
C ASP A 65 8.17 -18.44 15.52
N GLN A 66 8.19 -18.14 14.23
CA GLN A 66 8.83 -18.98 13.21
C GLN A 66 10.36 -18.98 13.26
N HIS A 67 10.97 -18.13 14.08
CA HIS A 67 12.40 -18.26 14.42
C HIS A 67 12.72 -19.57 15.16
N ARG A 68 11.74 -20.21 15.78
CA ARG A 68 11.80 -21.55 16.37
C ARG A 68 10.89 -22.57 15.66
N GLY A 69 10.51 -22.31 14.45
CA GLY A 69 9.63 -23.14 13.62
C GLY A 69 10.18 -23.23 12.19
N TRP A 70 9.39 -22.79 11.24
CA TRP A 70 9.69 -22.92 9.80
C TRP A 70 11.00 -22.25 9.36
N PHE A 71 11.33 -21.05 9.84
CA PHE A 71 12.61 -20.40 9.50
C PHE A 71 13.80 -21.25 9.94
N HIS A 72 13.71 -21.84 11.13
CA HIS A 72 14.76 -22.65 11.72
C HIS A 72 14.96 -23.97 10.97
N SER A 73 13.90 -24.75 10.78
CA SER A 73 14.00 -26.05 10.09
C SER A 73 14.47 -25.85 8.65
N SER A 74 13.88 -24.92 7.91
CA SER A 74 14.27 -24.64 6.52
C SER A 74 15.71 -24.16 6.39
N LEU A 75 16.20 -23.35 7.33
CA LEU A 75 17.60 -22.90 7.36
C LEU A 75 18.55 -24.07 7.57
N LEU A 76 18.28 -24.94 8.56
CA LEU A 76 19.14 -26.08 8.87
C LEU A 76 19.18 -27.08 7.72
N GLU A 77 18.03 -27.40 7.13
CA GLU A 77 17.93 -28.33 6.00
C GLU A 77 18.64 -27.81 4.76
N SER A 78 18.47 -26.53 4.43
CA SER A 78 19.14 -25.93 3.27
C SER A 78 20.65 -25.81 3.52
N CYS A 79 21.08 -25.37 4.68
CA CYS A 79 22.52 -25.29 5.00
C CYS A 79 23.17 -26.66 5.03
N GLY A 80 22.51 -27.67 5.60
CA GLY A 80 23.03 -29.04 5.67
C GLY A 80 23.13 -29.74 4.30
N THR A 81 22.23 -29.44 3.39
CA THR A 81 22.15 -30.12 2.08
C THR A 81 22.74 -29.31 0.93
N ARG A 82 22.81 -27.98 1.04
CA ARG A 82 23.22 -27.03 -0.02
C ARG A 82 24.30 -26.03 0.40
N GLY A 83 24.67 -26.03 1.69
CA GLY A 83 25.68 -25.12 2.23
C GLY A 83 25.28 -23.63 2.23
N LYS A 84 23.97 -23.32 2.04
CA LYS A 84 23.47 -21.95 1.89
C LYS A 84 22.05 -21.81 2.47
N ALA A 85 21.74 -20.63 2.99
CA ALA A 85 20.37 -20.31 3.44
C ALA A 85 19.37 -20.35 2.29
N PRO A 86 18.12 -20.79 2.54
CA PRO A 86 17.08 -20.89 1.51
C PRO A 86 16.42 -19.55 1.15
N PHE A 87 16.84 -18.46 1.76
CA PHE A 87 16.30 -17.12 1.60
C PHE A 87 17.40 -16.06 1.54
N GLU A 88 17.12 -14.94 0.88
CA GLU A 88 17.99 -13.76 0.85
C GLU A 88 17.68 -12.80 2.00
N SER A 89 16.42 -12.75 2.44
CA SER A 89 15.96 -11.90 3.54
C SER A 89 14.83 -12.56 4.32
N ILE A 90 14.65 -12.10 5.57
CA ILE A 90 13.51 -12.46 6.42
C ILE A 90 12.77 -11.17 6.78
N LEU A 91 11.44 -11.16 6.65
CA LEU A 91 10.59 -10.17 7.24
C LEU A 91 9.72 -10.84 8.31
N SER A 92 9.92 -10.41 9.56
CA SER A 92 9.20 -10.99 10.71
C SER A 92 8.19 -9.97 11.25
N HIS A 93 6.99 -10.44 11.58
CA HIS A 93 5.91 -9.60 12.11
C HIS A 93 5.41 -10.10 13.48
N GLY A 94 4.69 -9.24 14.20
CA GLY A 94 4.01 -9.58 15.46
C GLY A 94 2.72 -10.37 15.21
N PHE A 95 1.99 -10.64 16.29
CA PHE A 95 0.73 -11.38 16.24
C PHE A 95 -0.47 -10.45 16.03
N VAL A 96 -1.54 -11.01 15.50
CA VAL A 96 -2.84 -10.32 15.49
C VAL A 96 -3.56 -10.65 16.80
N VAL A 97 -3.90 -9.60 17.55
CA VAL A 97 -4.57 -9.67 18.85
C VAL A 97 -5.92 -8.93 18.79
N ASP A 98 -6.82 -9.21 19.72
CA ASP A 98 -8.09 -8.48 19.79
C ASP A 98 -7.90 -6.98 20.17
N GLY A 99 -8.96 -6.20 20.16
CA GLY A 99 -8.90 -4.76 20.50
C GLY A 99 -8.37 -4.46 21.90
N LYS A 100 -8.41 -5.44 22.81
CA LYS A 100 -7.86 -5.35 24.16
C LYS A 100 -6.39 -5.81 24.26
N GLY A 101 -5.82 -6.32 23.17
CA GLY A 101 -4.45 -6.83 23.13
C GLY A 101 -4.34 -8.28 23.59
N LEU A 102 -5.44 -9.04 23.64
CA LEU A 102 -5.43 -10.44 24.03
C LEU A 102 -5.33 -11.34 22.80
N LYS A 103 -4.63 -12.46 22.94
CA LYS A 103 -4.55 -13.49 21.89
C LYS A 103 -5.95 -13.95 21.53
N MET A 104 -6.25 -13.96 20.24
CA MET A 104 -7.52 -14.47 19.74
C MET A 104 -7.57 -16.00 19.83
N SER A 105 -8.68 -16.54 20.34
CA SER A 105 -8.94 -17.96 20.39
C SER A 105 -10.44 -18.26 20.29
N LYS A 106 -10.78 -19.41 19.73
CA LYS A 106 -12.18 -19.87 19.64
C LYS A 106 -12.81 -20.03 21.03
N SER A 107 -12.03 -20.47 22.02
CA SER A 107 -12.50 -20.67 23.40
C SER A 107 -12.85 -19.37 24.12
N LEU A 108 -12.18 -18.26 23.77
CA LEU A 108 -12.49 -16.93 24.33
C LEU A 108 -13.59 -16.20 23.53
N GLY A 109 -13.97 -16.71 22.36
CA GLY A 109 -14.99 -16.09 21.51
C GLY A 109 -14.61 -14.71 20.96
N ASN A 110 -13.31 -14.37 20.98
CA ASN A 110 -12.78 -13.07 20.55
C ASN A 110 -12.12 -13.10 19.14
N VAL A 111 -12.37 -14.17 18.39
CA VAL A 111 -11.83 -14.31 17.02
C VAL A 111 -12.66 -13.46 16.07
N ILE A 112 -11.97 -12.61 15.30
CA ILE A 112 -12.53 -11.90 14.16
C ILE A 112 -12.05 -12.61 12.90
N ALA A 113 -12.99 -13.23 12.18
CA ALA A 113 -12.66 -13.91 10.94
C ALA A 113 -12.51 -12.90 9.76
N PRO A 114 -11.52 -13.08 8.88
CA PRO A 114 -11.37 -12.25 7.69
C PRO A 114 -12.65 -12.14 6.84
N GLU A 115 -13.43 -13.23 6.75
CA GLU A 115 -14.68 -13.31 6.01
C GLU A 115 -15.73 -12.32 6.52
N ASP A 116 -15.79 -12.08 7.83
CA ASP A 116 -16.73 -11.12 8.43
C ASP A 116 -16.32 -9.68 8.10
N ILE A 117 -15.01 -9.42 8.05
CA ILE A 117 -14.45 -8.12 7.62
C ILE A 117 -14.74 -7.90 6.14
N LEU A 118 -14.48 -8.90 5.30
CA LEU A 118 -14.71 -8.82 3.86
C LEU A 118 -16.17 -8.55 3.53
N LYS A 119 -17.11 -9.19 4.23
CA LYS A 119 -18.55 -8.96 4.05
C LYS A 119 -18.99 -7.54 4.42
N LYS A 120 -18.44 -6.98 5.50
CA LYS A 120 -18.85 -5.67 6.02
C LYS A 120 -18.14 -4.52 5.34
N TYR A 121 -16.83 -4.64 5.10
CA TYR A 121 -15.98 -3.53 4.68
C TYR A 121 -15.34 -3.72 3.30
N GLY A 122 -15.21 -4.96 2.83
CA GLY A 122 -14.42 -5.28 1.65
C GLY A 122 -12.91 -5.44 1.93
N ALA A 123 -12.19 -5.95 0.94
CA ALA A 123 -10.78 -6.31 1.10
C ALA A 123 -9.86 -5.09 1.27
N ASP A 124 -10.16 -3.97 0.62
CA ASP A 124 -9.29 -2.79 0.66
C ASP A 124 -9.20 -2.17 2.06
N ILE A 125 -10.27 -2.24 2.87
CA ILE A 125 -10.23 -1.77 4.26
C ILE A 125 -9.33 -2.65 5.13
N LEU A 126 -9.41 -3.97 4.96
CA LEU A 126 -8.50 -4.90 5.63
C LEU A 126 -7.04 -4.64 5.25
N ARG A 127 -6.78 -4.40 3.96
CA ARG A 127 -5.44 -4.06 3.45
C ARG A 127 -4.92 -2.72 4.00
N ILE A 128 -5.80 -1.71 4.14
CA ILE A 128 -5.44 -0.44 4.80
C ILE A 128 -5.04 -0.69 6.26
N TRP A 129 -5.82 -1.47 7.01
CA TRP A 129 -5.49 -1.78 8.39
C TRP A 129 -4.08 -2.40 8.50
N VAL A 130 -3.76 -3.39 7.67
CA VAL A 130 -2.42 -4.00 7.63
C VAL A 130 -1.35 -2.98 7.27
N ALA A 131 -1.52 -2.24 6.16
CA ALA A 131 -0.52 -1.30 5.67
C ALA A 131 -0.31 -0.09 6.60
N SER A 132 -1.33 0.34 7.33
CA SER A 132 -1.26 1.45 8.27
C SER A 132 -0.74 1.07 9.66
N SER A 133 -0.60 -0.21 9.93
CA SER A 133 -0.13 -0.71 11.22
C SER A 133 1.40 -0.89 11.22
N ASN A 134 2.01 -0.75 12.41
CA ASN A 134 3.40 -1.15 12.60
C ASN A 134 3.46 -2.67 12.80
N TYR A 135 3.65 -3.41 11.72
CA TYR A 135 3.64 -4.88 11.74
C TYR A 135 4.80 -5.51 12.55
N ALA A 136 5.82 -4.73 12.92
CA ALA A 136 6.89 -5.24 13.81
C ALA A 136 6.39 -5.50 15.24
N GLU A 137 5.23 -4.96 15.60
CA GLU A 137 4.56 -5.14 16.89
C GLU A 137 3.28 -5.97 16.73
N ASP A 138 2.65 -6.33 17.86
CA ASP A 138 1.35 -6.99 17.82
C ASP A 138 0.26 -6.06 17.29
N LEU A 139 -0.52 -6.56 16.35
CA LEU A 139 -1.55 -5.82 15.62
C LEU A 139 -2.91 -6.00 16.29
N ARG A 140 -3.46 -4.92 16.83
CA ARG A 140 -4.82 -4.94 17.38
C ARG A 140 -5.85 -4.83 16.30
N ILE A 141 -6.88 -5.66 16.38
CA ILE A 141 -8.03 -5.62 15.49
C ILE A 141 -9.34 -5.65 16.26
N ASP A 142 -10.24 -4.74 15.93
CA ASP A 142 -11.65 -4.77 16.25
C ASP A 142 -12.45 -3.96 15.22
N PHE A 143 -13.78 -4.01 15.33
CA PHE A 143 -14.63 -3.30 14.39
C PHE A 143 -14.54 -1.78 14.51
N SER A 144 -14.23 -1.22 15.68
CA SER A 144 -14.06 0.22 15.86
C SER A 144 -12.80 0.73 15.18
N ILE A 145 -11.71 -0.05 15.23
CA ILE A 145 -10.48 0.24 14.49
C ILE A 145 -10.75 0.20 12.99
N LEU A 146 -11.48 -0.80 12.51
CA LEU A 146 -11.82 -0.92 11.09
C LEU A 146 -12.75 0.22 10.62
N ASP A 147 -13.66 0.71 11.46
CA ASP A 147 -14.49 1.88 11.15
C ASP A 147 -13.64 3.14 10.94
N GLN A 148 -12.56 3.36 11.73
CA GLN A 148 -11.62 4.46 11.52
C GLN A 148 -10.86 4.33 10.18
N HIS A 149 -10.48 3.12 9.81
CA HIS A 149 -9.85 2.87 8.49
C HIS A 149 -10.84 3.07 7.35
N ALA A 150 -12.10 2.74 7.53
CA ALA A 150 -13.16 3.03 6.56
C ALA A 150 -13.34 4.54 6.34
N GLU A 151 -13.23 5.37 7.40
CA GLU A 151 -13.24 6.83 7.25
C GLU A 151 -12.01 7.34 6.48
N SER A 152 -10.83 6.80 6.75
CA SER A 152 -9.62 7.13 6.00
C SER A 152 -9.75 6.74 4.53
N TYR A 153 -10.30 5.57 4.26
CA TYR A 153 -10.62 5.13 2.90
C TYR A 153 -11.57 6.06 2.17
N ARG A 154 -12.63 6.54 2.84
CA ARG A 154 -13.57 7.51 2.25
C ARG A 154 -12.88 8.79 1.81
N LYS A 155 -11.92 9.31 2.59
CA LYS A 155 -11.12 10.48 2.21
C LYS A 155 -10.34 10.23 0.92
N ILE A 156 -9.65 9.09 0.84
CA ILE A 156 -8.89 8.70 -0.36
C ILE A 156 -9.85 8.55 -1.57
N ARG A 157 -10.97 7.84 -1.39
CA ARG A 157 -11.98 7.65 -2.44
C ARG A 157 -12.58 8.97 -2.93
N ASN A 158 -12.82 9.92 -2.02
CA ASN A 158 -13.27 11.26 -2.39
C ASN A 158 -12.21 12.03 -3.20
N THR A 159 -10.93 11.88 -2.89
CA THR A 159 -9.85 12.43 -3.71
C THR A 159 -9.89 11.89 -5.13
N PHE A 160 -9.99 10.57 -5.31
CA PHE A 160 -10.13 9.96 -6.63
C PHE A 160 -11.40 10.44 -7.35
N ARG A 161 -12.53 10.50 -6.65
CA ARG A 161 -13.79 11.00 -7.22
C ARG A 161 -13.68 12.43 -7.71
N TYR A 162 -13.02 13.30 -6.95
CA TYR A 162 -12.75 14.68 -7.37
C TYR A 162 -11.88 14.75 -8.62
N LEU A 163 -10.80 13.96 -8.67
CA LEU A 163 -9.92 13.88 -9.82
C LEU A 163 -10.67 13.42 -11.07
N LEU A 164 -11.40 12.32 -10.99
CA LEU A 164 -12.19 11.78 -12.10
C LEU A 164 -13.24 12.75 -12.60
N GLY A 165 -13.93 13.47 -11.71
CA GLY A 165 -14.96 14.42 -12.07
C GLY A 165 -14.45 15.68 -12.77
N ASN A 166 -13.15 16.00 -12.63
CA ASN A 166 -12.55 17.21 -13.23
C ASN A 166 -11.65 16.90 -14.44
N ILE A 167 -11.27 15.65 -14.63
CA ILE A 167 -10.49 15.21 -15.80
C ILE A 167 -11.50 14.79 -16.86
N ASN A 168 -11.66 15.61 -17.89
CA ASN A 168 -12.51 15.29 -19.06
C ASN A 168 -11.92 14.12 -19.85
N ASP A 169 -12.71 13.49 -20.72
CA ASP A 169 -12.47 12.28 -21.51
C ASP A 169 -11.21 12.25 -22.39
N ASN A 170 -10.34 13.24 -22.30
CA ASN A 170 -9.07 13.28 -23.02
C ASN A 170 -8.04 12.43 -22.27
N ASN A 171 -7.98 11.14 -22.63
CA ASN A 171 -7.12 10.12 -22.00
C ASN A 171 -5.69 10.09 -22.59
N GLU A 172 -5.21 11.17 -23.18
CA GLU A 172 -3.84 11.25 -23.65
C GLU A 172 -2.85 11.04 -22.51
N GLU A 173 -1.94 10.11 -22.71
CA GLU A 173 -0.86 9.83 -21.78
C GLU A 173 0.11 11.01 -21.73
N ILE A 174 0.39 11.51 -20.52
CA ILE A 174 1.27 12.66 -20.32
C ILE A 174 2.72 12.18 -20.37
N ASN A 175 3.49 12.69 -21.31
CA ASN A 175 4.93 12.51 -21.30
C ASN A 175 5.56 13.51 -20.31
N LEU A 176 5.93 13.01 -19.12
CA LEU A 176 6.47 13.83 -18.04
C LEU A 176 7.83 14.45 -18.37
N GLU A 177 8.65 13.79 -19.18
CA GLU A 177 9.97 14.30 -19.58
C GLU A 177 9.86 15.52 -20.50
N LYS A 178 8.78 15.60 -21.30
CA LYS A 178 8.51 16.71 -22.22
C LYS A 178 7.68 17.83 -21.59
N LEU A 179 7.32 17.69 -20.31
CA LEU A 179 6.53 18.70 -19.64
C LEU A 179 7.35 19.98 -19.40
N ASP A 180 6.89 21.08 -19.99
CA ASP A 180 7.50 22.40 -19.76
C ASP A 180 7.05 22.98 -18.41
N VAL A 181 7.72 22.55 -17.33
CA VAL A 181 7.41 22.91 -15.95
C VAL A 181 7.47 24.45 -15.76
N LYS A 182 8.41 25.15 -16.41
CA LYS A 182 8.60 26.60 -16.24
C LYS A 182 7.42 27.42 -16.78
N ASN A 183 6.67 26.86 -17.72
CA ASN A 183 5.49 27.51 -18.29
C ASN A 183 4.20 27.26 -17.50
N LEU A 184 4.23 26.40 -16.50
CA LEU A 184 3.10 26.18 -15.60
C LEU A 184 2.97 27.33 -14.60
N PRO A 185 1.77 27.63 -14.10
CA PRO A 185 1.61 28.55 -12.98
C PRO A 185 2.38 28.05 -11.74
N GLU A 186 2.81 29.00 -10.91
CA GLU A 186 3.73 28.70 -9.79
C GLU A 186 3.18 27.65 -8.81
N LEU A 187 1.88 27.65 -8.55
CA LEU A 187 1.26 26.66 -7.66
C LEU A 187 1.36 25.24 -8.24
N GLU A 188 1.18 25.06 -9.55
CA GLU A 188 1.35 23.79 -10.23
C GLU A 188 2.80 23.31 -10.18
N GLN A 189 3.77 24.22 -10.35
CA GLN A 189 5.19 23.89 -10.19
C GLN A 189 5.51 23.44 -8.75
N PHE A 190 4.94 24.11 -7.75
CA PHE A 190 5.08 23.71 -6.34
C PHE A 190 4.48 22.34 -6.08
N MET A 191 3.31 22.04 -6.62
CA MET A 191 2.69 20.71 -6.45
C MET A 191 3.48 19.60 -7.17
N LEU A 192 4.08 19.87 -8.32
CA LEU A 192 5.01 18.93 -8.98
C LEU A 192 6.24 18.66 -8.10
N HIS A 193 6.78 19.68 -7.44
CA HIS A 193 7.85 19.49 -6.47
C HIS A 193 7.42 18.60 -5.28
N LYS A 194 6.22 18.81 -4.75
CA LYS A 194 5.67 17.94 -3.68
C LYS A 194 5.50 16.49 -4.14
N ILE A 195 5.01 16.28 -5.36
CA ILE A 195 4.88 14.94 -5.95
C ILE A 195 6.26 14.28 -6.08
N TYR A 196 7.28 15.02 -6.53
CA TYR A 196 8.64 14.53 -6.63
C TYR A 196 9.18 14.07 -5.27
N LEU A 197 9.06 14.90 -4.23
CA LEU A 197 9.50 14.53 -2.89
C LEU A 197 8.73 13.36 -2.29
N LEU A 198 7.42 13.32 -2.53
CA LEU A 198 6.58 12.21 -2.09
C LEU A 198 7.00 10.89 -2.75
N ASP A 199 7.35 10.91 -4.04
CA ASP A 199 7.85 9.74 -4.75
C ASP A 199 9.19 9.24 -4.21
N GLU A 200 10.12 10.16 -3.90
CA GLU A 200 11.40 9.83 -3.25
C GLU A 200 11.17 9.11 -1.90
N ASN A 201 10.26 9.66 -1.09
CA ASN A 201 9.88 9.04 0.18
C ASN A 201 9.17 7.70 -0.03
N PHE A 202 8.24 7.62 -1.00
CA PHE A 202 7.54 6.39 -1.36
C PHE A 202 8.52 5.27 -1.71
N LYS A 203 9.47 5.53 -2.61
CA LYS A 203 10.50 4.57 -3.01
C LYS A 203 11.34 4.11 -1.83
N ARG A 204 11.72 5.02 -0.94
CA ARG A 204 12.48 4.72 0.28
C ARG A 204 11.70 3.83 1.23
N TYR A 205 10.43 4.18 1.54
CA TYR A 205 9.58 3.38 2.42
C TYR A 205 9.27 2.01 1.82
N PHE A 206 8.96 1.97 0.53
CA PHE A 206 8.68 0.72 -0.18
C PHE A 206 9.89 -0.24 -0.15
N LYS A 207 11.09 0.29 -0.41
CA LYS A 207 12.34 -0.49 -0.34
C LYS A 207 12.62 -1.05 1.06
N ASN A 208 12.23 -0.32 2.10
CA ASN A 208 12.46 -0.68 3.50
C ASN A 208 11.28 -1.43 4.13
N TYR A 209 10.24 -1.73 3.35
CA TYR A 209 8.99 -2.34 3.84
C TYR A 209 8.29 -1.52 4.94
N ASP A 210 8.52 -0.20 4.99
CA ASP A 210 7.91 0.71 5.95
C ASP A 210 6.55 1.20 5.43
N PHE A 211 5.58 0.28 5.34
CA PHE A 211 4.25 0.56 4.80
C PHE A 211 3.44 1.50 5.67
N HIS A 212 3.68 1.51 6.98
CA HIS A 212 3.01 2.41 7.91
C HIS A 212 3.26 3.89 7.56
N ASN A 213 4.52 4.29 7.46
CA ASN A 213 4.88 5.66 7.08
C ASN A 213 4.50 5.98 5.64
N LEU A 214 4.63 5.02 4.72
CA LEU A 214 4.19 5.16 3.34
C LEU A 214 2.69 5.50 3.26
N TYR A 215 1.84 4.71 3.92
CA TYR A 215 0.40 4.94 3.93
C TYR A 215 0.03 6.29 4.59
N LYS A 216 0.68 6.62 5.70
CA LYS A 216 0.47 7.89 6.41
C LYS A 216 0.78 9.11 5.53
N GLU A 217 1.90 9.08 4.79
CA GLU A 217 2.23 10.17 3.85
C GLU A 217 1.23 10.27 2.70
N LEU A 218 0.84 9.15 2.10
CA LEU A 218 -0.15 9.15 1.02
C LEU A 218 -1.52 9.67 1.50
N LEU A 219 -1.97 9.27 2.68
CA LEU A 219 -3.22 9.78 3.27
C LEU A 219 -3.13 11.28 3.57
N ASN A 220 -2.00 11.74 4.10
CA ASN A 220 -1.76 13.16 4.36
C ASN A 220 -1.76 13.96 3.06
N PHE A 221 -1.09 13.47 2.03
CA PHE A 221 -1.10 14.10 0.71
C PHE A 221 -2.53 14.24 0.16
N CYS A 222 -3.35 13.20 0.24
CA CYS A 222 -4.75 13.26 -0.20
C CYS A 222 -5.60 14.25 0.61
N SER A 223 -5.45 14.27 1.93
CA SER A 223 -6.33 15.04 2.80
C SER A 223 -5.88 16.48 3.01
N VAL A 224 -4.61 16.73 3.15
CA VAL A 224 -4.04 18.06 3.45
C VAL A 224 -3.58 18.75 2.17
N ASP A 225 -2.63 18.14 1.45
CA ASP A 225 -2.03 18.80 0.29
C ASP A 225 -2.99 18.93 -0.89
N LEU A 226 -3.82 17.92 -1.12
CA LEU A 226 -4.80 17.96 -2.21
C LEU A 226 -6.12 18.55 -1.76
N SER A 227 -6.83 17.93 -0.85
CA SER A 227 -8.21 18.31 -0.51
C SER A 227 -8.29 19.68 0.16
N ALA A 228 -7.54 19.89 1.25
CA ALA A 228 -7.62 21.13 2.03
C ALA A 228 -6.79 22.29 1.43
N PHE A 229 -5.89 22.01 0.50
CA PHE A 229 -5.05 23.05 -0.09
C PHE A 229 -5.27 23.19 -1.60
N TYR A 230 -4.75 22.28 -2.43
CA TYR A 230 -4.70 22.47 -3.86
C TYR A 230 -6.10 22.50 -4.52
N PHE A 231 -6.97 21.57 -4.19
CA PHE A 231 -8.32 21.51 -4.74
C PHE A 231 -9.16 22.71 -4.30
N ASP A 232 -9.03 23.12 -3.05
CA ASP A 232 -9.73 24.29 -2.53
C ASP A 232 -9.32 25.56 -3.26
N ILE A 233 -8.02 25.78 -3.53
CA ILE A 233 -7.53 26.94 -4.28
C ILE A 233 -7.94 26.88 -5.75
N ARG A 234 -8.03 25.70 -6.37
CA ARG A 234 -8.27 25.54 -7.80
C ARG A 234 -9.73 25.30 -8.19
N LYS A 235 -10.63 25.10 -7.25
CA LYS A 235 -12.05 24.83 -7.54
C LYS A 235 -12.68 25.88 -8.45
N ASP A 236 -12.46 27.17 -8.16
CA ASP A 236 -13.06 28.25 -8.95
C ASP A 236 -12.48 28.29 -10.38
N CYS A 237 -11.18 28.05 -10.52
CA CYS A 237 -10.56 27.92 -11.83
C CYS A 237 -11.13 26.76 -12.65
N LEU A 238 -11.39 25.63 -12.02
CA LEU A 238 -11.96 24.44 -12.70
C LEU A 238 -13.42 24.62 -13.10
N TYR A 239 -14.21 25.34 -12.29
CA TYR A 239 -15.65 25.47 -12.52
C TYR A 239 -16.06 26.74 -13.25
N CYS A 240 -15.30 27.84 -13.09
CA CYS A 240 -15.69 29.16 -13.60
C CYS A 240 -14.85 29.63 -14.78
N ASP A 241 -13.56 29.24 -14.87
CA ASP A 241 -12.71 29.70 -15.97
C ASP A 241 -13.10 29.08 -17.31
N PRO A 242 -12.93 29.78 -18.44
CA PRO A 242 -13.11 29.23 -19.78
C PRO A 242 -12.25 27.97 -20.02
N LYS A 243 -12.74 27.06 -20.88
CA LYS A 243 -12.05 25.78 -21.18
C LYS A 243 -10.65 25.97 -21.78
N ASP A 244 -10.43 27.05 -22.49
CA ASP A 244 -9.15 27.45 -23.14
C ASP A 244 -8.23 28.28 -22.23
N SER A 245 -8.68 28.61 -21.01
CA SER A 245 -7.84 29.28 -20.02
C SER A 245 -6.56 28.47 -19.74
N LYS A 246 -5.40 29.10 -19.92
CA LYS A 246 -4.10 28.48 -19.63
C LYS A 246 -4.02 27.94 -18.20
N LYS A 247 -4.57 28.67 -17.23
CA LYS A 247 -4.61 28.29 -15.82
C LYS A 247 -5.42 27.00 -15.63
N ARG A 248 -6.62 26.92 -16.21
CA ARG A 248 -7.48 25.75 -16.16
C ARG A 248 -6.85 24.52 -16.82
N GLN A 249 -6.27 24.70 -18.02
CA GLN A 249 -5.57 23.63 -18.72
C GLN A 249 -4.37 23.09 -17.92
N SER A 250 -3.57 23.99 -17.33
CA SER A 250 -2.45 23.60 -16.47
C SER A 250 -2.92 22.87 -15.21
N THR A 251 -4.04 23.30 -14.63
CA THR A 251 -4.64 22.61 -13.49
C THR A 251 -5.10 21.21 -13.88
N ILE A 252 -5.83 21.04 -14.99
CA ILE A 252 -6.30 19.72 -15.47
C ILE A 252 -5.09 18.81 -15.78
N LEU A 253 -4.05 19.34 -16.39
CA LEU A 253 -2.80 18.61 -16.63
C LEU A 253 -2.22 18.06 -15.33
N LEU A 254 -2.12 18.90 -14.30
CA LEU A 254 -1.61 18.45 -13.00
C LEU A 254 -2.55 17.44 -12.32
N LEU A 255 -3.87 17.61 -12.41
CA LEU A 255 -4.81 16.61 -11.89
C LEU A 255 -4.61 15.22 -12.52
N LYS A 256 -4.30 15.17 -13.82
CA LYS A 256 -3.95 13.91 -14.51
C LYS A 256 -2.66 13.29 -13.97
N VAL A 257 -1.62 14.10 -13.76
CA VAL A 257 -0.35 13.63 -13.15
C VAL A 257 -0.63 13.07 -11.76
N ILE A 258 -1.39 13.79 -10.93
CA ILE A 258 -1.77 13.35 -9.59
C ILE A 258 -2.56 12.02 -9.63
N LEU A 259 -3.57 11.93 -10.50
CA LEU A 259 -4.38 10.71 -10.63
C LEU A 259 -3.52 9.50 -10.98
N THR A 260 -2.67 9.65 -11.98
CA THR A 260 -1.78 8.58 -12.44
C THR A 260 -0.79 8.15 -11.36
N SER A 261 -0.27 9.12 -10.60
CA SER A 261 0.64 8.87 -9.47
C SER A 261 -0.06 8.13 -8.33
N LEU A 262 -1.21 8.64 -7.89
CA LEU A 262 -1.98 8.03 -6.80
C LEU A 262 -2.45 6.61 -7.13
N LEU A 263 -2.87 6.36 -8.37
CA LEU A 263 -3.25 5.01 -8.80
C LEU A 263 -2.10 4.02 -8.64
N ARG A 264 -0.89 4.38 -9.07
CA ARG A 264 0.27 3.50 -8.95
C ARG A 264 0.75 3.35 -7.52
N TRP A 265 0.77 4.42 -6.74
CA TRP A 265 1.21 4.36 -5.34
C TRP A 265 0.22 3.59 -4.44
N PHE A 266 -1.09 3.72 -4.69
CA PHE A 266 -2.09 2.98 -3.92
C PHE A 266 -2.37 1.57 -4.43
N ALA A 267 -1.97 1.20 -5.65
CA ALA A 267 -2.26 -0.13 -6.19
C ALA A 267 -1.81 -1.30 -5.29
N PRO A 268 -0.64 -1.26 -4.64
CA PRO A 268 -0.23 -2.31 -3.70
C PRO A 268 -1.10 -2.39 -2.43
N ILE A 269 -1.79 -1.31 -2.06
CA ILE A 269 -2.61 -1.22 -0.83
C ILE A 269 -4.10 -1.37 -1.18
N LEU A 270 -4.63 -0.50 -2.04
CA LEU A 270 -6.03 -0.44 -2.47
C LEU A 270 -6.22 -1.18 -3.80
N SER A 271 -5.90 -2.47 -3.80
CA SER A 271 -5.78 -3.25 -5.03
C SER A 271 -7.05 -3.30 -5.86
N PHE A 272 -8.22 -3.35 -5.22
CA PHE A 272 -9.52 -3.40 -5.91
C PHE A 272 -9.99 -2.02 -6.36
N THR A 273 -9.88 -1.02 -5.48
CA THR A 273 -10.30 0.35 -5.79
C THR A 273 -9.49 0.95 -6.93
N THR A 274 -8.16 0.77 -6.93
CA THR A 274 -7.31 1.31 -8.00
C THR A 274 -7.55 0.61 -9.33
N GLU A 275 -7.80 -0.70 -9.32
CA GLU A 275 -8.15 -1.45 -10.52
C GLU A 275 -9.50 -1.01 -11.10
N GLU A 276 -10.53 -0.80 -10.23
CA GLU A 276 -11.83 -0.26 -10.63
C GLU A 276 -11.67 1.09 -11.33
N ILE A 277 -10.93 2.03 -10.71
CA ILE A 277 -10.70 3.35 -11.25
C ILE A 277 -9.90 3.31 -12.55
N TYR A 278 -8.88 2.45 -12.61
CA TYR A 278 -8.04 2.31 -13.78
C TYR A 278 -8.81 1.84 -15.01
N LYS A 279 -9.76 0.93 -14.82
CA LYS A 279 -10.69 0.47 -15.88
C LYS A 279 -11.67 1.55 -16.33
N ILE A 280 -12.13 2.42 -15.42
CA ILE A 280 -13.00 3.55 -15.76
C ILE A 280 -12.27 4.57 -16.66
N ILE A 281 -10.97 4.79 -16.46
CA ILE A 281 -10.20 5.78 -17.21
C ILE A 281 -9.94 5.36 -18.68
N GLY A 282 -9.94 4.08 -18.98
CA GLY A 282 -9.73 3.59 -20.35
C GLY A 282 -9.65 2.07 -20.46
N ASP A 283 -9.60 1.58 -21.69
CA ASP A 283 -9.48 0.14 -21.99
C ASP A 283 -8.03 -0.34 -21.80
N LYS A 284 -7.65 -0.46 -20.55
CA LYS A 284 -6.30 -0.88 -20.11
C LYS A 284 -6.36 -2.26 -19.48
N LYS A 285 -5.26 -3.01 -19.56
CA LYS A 285 -5.21 -4.38 -19.03
C LYS A 285 -5.43 -4.43 -17.52
N SER A 286 -4.52 -3.87 -16.75
CA SER A 286 -4.61 -3.80 -15.28
C SER A 286 -3.60 -2.81 -14.73
N ILE A 287 -3.95 -2.08 -13.65
CA ILE A 287 -3.03 -1.21 -12.92
C ILE A 287 -1.87 -2.00 -12.33
N HIS A 288 -2.09 -3.27 -11.98
CA HIS A 288 -1.07 -4.14 -11.38
C HIS A 288 0.03 -4.59 -12.35
N LEU A 289 -0.12 -4.31 -13.64
CA LEU A 289 0.91 -4.52 -14.66
C LEU A 289 1.72 -3.25 -14.95
N GLU A 290 1.33 -2.13 -14.36
CA GLU A 290 2.01 -0.85 -14.55
C GLU A 290 3.23 -0.73 -13.64
N LYS A 291 4.26 -0.04 -14.13
CA LYS A 291 5.43 0.31 -13.31
C LYS A 291 5.18 1.58 -12.52
N PHE A 292 5.90 1.76 -11.43
CA PHE A 292 5.98 3.05 -10.74
C PHE A 292 6.56 4.12 -11.67
N ILE A 293 6.11 5.36 -11.46
CA ILE A 293 6.49 6.48 -12.33
C ILE A 293 7.92 6.91 -11.97
N GLU A 294 8.69 7.22 -13.00
CA GLU A 294 9.96 7.95 -12.84
C GLU A 294 9.70 9.44 -13.10
N PHE A 295 9.85 10.26 -12.04
CA PHE A 295 9.65 11.70 -12.16
C PHE A 295 10.95 12.40 -12.56
N PRO A 296 10.88 13.32 -13.55
CA PRO A 296 12.05 14.08 -13.97
C PRO A 296 12.57 15.00 -12.86
N ILE A 297 13.90 15.14 -12.77
CA ILE A 297 14.57 15.98 -11.76
C ILE A 297 14.16 17.46 -11.85
N ASN A 298 13.71 17.95 -13.00
CA ASN A 298 13.23 19.31 -13.17
C ASN A 298 11.91 19.62 -12.44
N PHE A 299 11.23 18.60 -11.86
CA PHE A 299 10.12 18.81 -10.94
C PHE A 299 10.60 19.33 -9.59
N LYS A 300 11.84 19.01 -9.19
CA LYS A 300 12.43 19.48 -7.95
C LYS A 300 12.78 20.96 -8.01
N ASN A 301 12.28 21.74 -7.04
CA ASN A 301 12.56 23.17 -6.90
C ASN A 301 12.54 23.58 -5.42
N ASP A 302 13.69 23.47 -4.77
CA ASP A 302 13.81 23.72 -3.32
C ASP A 302 13.55 25.18 -2.95
N ASN A 303 13.92 26.15 -3.83
CA ASN A 303 13.68 27.57 -3.60
C ASN A 303 12.17 27.87 -3.62
N LEU A 304 11.45 27.31 -4.58
CA LEU A 304 10.01 27.45 -4.67
C LEU A 304 9.31 26.81 -3.47
N ASN A 305 9.80 25.65 -3.03
CA ASN A 305 9.29 24.99 -1.84
C ASN A 305 9.40 25.88 -0.58
N SER A 306 10.57 26.48 -0.34
CA SER A 306 10.78 27.36 0.81
C SER A 306 9.80 28.55 0.79
N LYS A 307 9.64 29.19 -0.36
CA LYS A 307 8.67 30.29 -0.56
C LYS A 307 7.23 29.84 -0.22
N TRP A 308 6.80 28.70 -0.75
CA TRP A 308 5.44 28.20 -0.52
C TRP A 308 5.19 27.71 0.91
N LEU A 309 6.20 27.18 1.58
CA LEU A 309 6.07 26.83 3.01
C LEU A 309 5.80 28.07 3.86
N ASP A 310 6.42 29.21 3.56
CA ASP A 310 6.13 30.46 4.28
C ASP A 310 4.73 31.00 3.94
N LEU A 311 4.32 30.95 2.67
CA LEU A 311 2.96 31.32 2.28
C LEU A 311 1.89 30.45 2.95
N ILE A 312 2.15 29.14 3.10
CA ILE A 312 1.24 28.21 3.79
C ILE A 312 1.13 28.58 5.28
N LYS A 313 2.24 28.89 5.95
CA LYS A 313 2.21 29.35 7.35
C LYS A 313 1.34 30.61 7.51
N ILE A 314 1.50 31.59 6.61
CA ILE A 314 0.67 32.81 6.61
C ILE A 314 -0.81 32.47 6.41
N ARG A 315 -1.11 31.60 5.44
CA ARG A 315 -2.49 31.11 5.22
C ARG A 315 -3.08 30.44 6.44
N ASP A 316 -2.31 29.61 7.14
CA ASP A 316 -2.77 28.90 8.33
C ASP A 316 -3.11 29.85 9.47
N VAL A 317 -2.30 30.89 9.70
CA VAL A 317 -2.61 31.96 10.67
C VAL A 317 -3.88 32.70 10.28
N CYS A 318 -4.06 33.03 8.99
CA CYS A 318 -5.26 33.68 8.50
C CYS A 318 -6.50 32.79 8.71
N ASN A 319 -6.42 31.50 8.36
CA ASN A 319 -7.51 30.55 8.55
C ASN A 319 -7.88 30.40 10.03
N LEU A 320 -6.90 30.35 10.94
CA LEU A 320 -7.15 30.29 12.37
C LEU A 320 -7.96 31.49 12.84
N SER A 321 -7.56 32.70 12.43
CA SER A 321 -8.26 33.95 12.79
C SER A 321 -9.70 34.01 12.22
N ILE A 322 -9.91 33.45 11.01
CA ILE A 322 -11.25 33.34 10.41
C ILE A 322 -12.09 32.36 11.22
N GLU A 323 -11.56 31.18 11.58
CA GLU A 323 -12.31 30.17 12.33
C GLU A 323 -12.68 30.66 13.75
N GLU A 324 -11.82 31.43 14.41
CA GLU A 324 -12.15 32.09 15.67
C GLU A 324 -13.41 32.97 15.52
N LYS A 325 -13.46 33.80 14.48
CA LYS A 325 -14.63 34.68 14.23
C LYS A 325 -15.88 33.92 13.80
N ARG A 326 -15.74 32.78 13.14
CA ARG A 326 -16.84 31.87 12.82
C ARG A 326 -17.38 31.19 14.08
N ALA A 327 -16.48 30.73 14.97
CA ALA A 327 -16.89 30.15 16.25
C ALA A 327 -17.65 31.13 17.14
N GLU A 328 -17.22 32.41 17.13
CA GLU A 328 -17.91 33.53 17.79
C GLU A 328 -19.22 33.93 17.08
N LYS A 329 -19.57 33.33 15.92
CA LYS A 329 -20.72 33.67 15.06
C LYS A 329 -20.75 35.12 14.57
N ILE A 330 -19.59 35.78 14.47
CA ILE A 330 -19.44 37.14 13.93
C ILE A 330 -19.55 37.10 12.41
N ILE A 331 -19.04 36.05 11.77
CA ILE A 331 -19.13 35.79 10.33
C ILE A 331 -19.70 34.39 10.10
N GLY A 332 -20.45 34.21 9.00
CA GLY A 332 -21.00 32.92 8.58
C GLY A 332 -20.06 32.16 7.64
N SER A 333 -19.33 32.90 6.82
CA SER A 333 -18.40 32.32 5.85
C SER A 333 -17.08 33.11 5.77
N SER A 334 -16.03 32.49 5.26
CA SER A 334 -14.74 33.14 5.03
C SER A 334 -14.81 34.30 4.01
N LEU A 335 -15.83 34.31 3.14
CA LEU A 335 -16.07 35.36 2.16
C LEU A 335 -16.53 36.68 2.79
N GLU A 336 -17.01 36.65 4.04
CA GLU A 336 -17.45 37.85 4.80
C GLU A 336 -16.31 38.48 5.56
N ALA A 337 -15.11 37.87 5.55
CA ALA A 337 -13.95 38.35 6.31
C ALA A 337 -13.07 39.29 5.49
N SER A 338 -12.63 40.39 6.11
CA SER A 338 -11.52 41.24 5.63
C SER A 338 -10.31 41.02 6.52
N ILE A 339 -9.17 40.65 5.93
CA ILE A 339 -7.95 40.30 6.66
C ILE A 339 -6.89 41.37 6.41
N LYS A 340 -6.25 41.84 7.49
CA LYS A 340 -5.01 42.65 7.41
C LYS A 340 -3.84 41.79 7.91
N ILE A 341 -2.87 41.53 7.03
CA ILE A 341 -1.64 40.82 7.35
C ILE A 341 -0.54 41.86 7.58
N ARG A 342 0.13 41.76 8.73
CA ARG A 342 1.38 42.49 9.00
C ARG A 342 2.50 41.47 8.96
N LEU A 343 3.52 41.75 8.18
CA LEU A 343 4.75 40.98 8.13
C LEU A 343 5.81 41.84 8.79
N ASP A 344 6.46 41.31 9.83
CA ASP A 344 7.57 41.96 10.53
C ASP A 344 8.90 41.65 9.83
#